data_de1049d255ecc582a05cbd1305ee36bc
#
_entry.id   de1049d255ecc582a05cbd1305ee36bc
#
_cell.length_a   1.000
_cell.length_b   1.000
_cell.length_c   1.000
_cell.angle_alpha   90.00
_cell.angle_beta   90.00
_cell.angle_gamma   90.00
#
_symmetry.space_group_name_H-M   'P 1'
#
loop_
_entity.id
_entity.type
_entity.pdbx_description
1 polymer ?
#
loop_
_entity_poly.entity_id
_entity_poly.type
_entity_poly.pdbx_seq_one_letter_code
_entity_poly.pdbx_strand_id
1 'polypeptide(L)'
;MDAMEAGMRMREIVPTLEKLWQGDYSHQGKYFQFPSSTSIPKPLQKNGPPIWIAARDPNSHEFAVTNNWHVQVTPLWKGLDEITRLKNIFDDTCKKFPKNTNRLSMMLNHCYIGNNETEIEKGATAVSKFYNNFGAWFKNSRKVVQGTLDPLTQEEIDNNEMYSPKEMRKNQNIGTLQEVIDNVKRYEDLGFDEYSIWIDSHLSIDDKKDFLDKFITDVMPKFSS
;
A
#
# COMPACT_ATOMS: atom_id res chain seq x y z
N MET A 1 -0.58 8.28 -20.52
CA MET A 1 -0.41 9.52 -19.71
C MET A 1 0.95 9.43 -19.04
N ASP A 2 1.73 10.49 -19.08
CA ASP A 2 2.99 10.59 -18.35
C ASP A 2 2.77 10.59 -16.84
N ALA A 3 3.70 10.00 -16.08
CA ALA A 3 3.59 9.88 -14.63
C ALA A 3 3.58 11.24 -13.90
N MET A 4 4.32 12.21 -14.44
CA MET A 4 4.33 13.59 -13.90
C MET A 4 2.97 14.26 -14.09
N GLU A 5 2.38 14.13 -15.27
CA GLU A 5 1.04 14.65 -15.56
C GLU A 5 -0.02 13.99 -14.68
N ALA A 6 0.06 12.66 -14.50
CA ALA A 6 -0.85 11.94 -13.62
C ALA A 6 -0.79 12.47 -12.17
N GLY A 7 0.42 12.72 -11.66
CA GLY A 7 0.62 13.34 -10.35
C GLY A 7 0.05 14.75 -10.24
N MET A 8 0.21 15.57 -11.28
CA MET A 8 -0.38 16.94 -11.31
C MET A 8 -1.91 16.90 -11.33
N ARG A 9 -2.51 15.99 -12.10
CA ARG A 9 -3.97 15.79 -12.13
C ARG A 9 -4.50 15.36 -10.77
N MET A 10 -3.82 14.40 -10.11
CA MET A 10 -4.18 13.96 -8.77
C MET A 10 -4.15 15.14 -7.77
N ARG A 11 -3.10 15.94 -7.80
CA ARG A 11 -2.95 17.10 -6.91
C ARG A 11 -4.01 18.19 -7.16
N GLU A 12 -4.56 18.27 -8.35
CA GLU A 12 -5.65 19.20 -8.66
C GLU A 12 -7.01 18.65 -8.19
N ILE A 13 -7.31 17.37 -8.45
CA ILE A 13 -8.66 16.85 -8.24
C ILE A 13 -8.93 16.42 -6.79
N VAL A 14 -7.95 15.81 -6.09
CA VAL A 14 -8.20 15.24 -4.76
C VAL A 14 -8.67 16.29 -3.73
N PRO A 15 -8.10 17.51 -3.65
CA PRO A 15 -8.61 18.56 -2.74
C PRO A 15 -10.04 19.00 -3.03
N THR A 16 -10.54 18.76 -4.24
CA THR A 16 -11.93 19.12 -4.58
C THR A 16 -12.96 18.18 -3.94
N LEU A 17 -12.54 16.98 -3.56
CA LEU A 17 -13.43 16.01 -2.90
C LEU A 17 -13.97 16.56 -1.58
N GLU A 18 -13.10 17.13 -0.73
CA GLU A 18 -13.51 17.71 0.55
C GLU A 18 -14.50 18.85 0.36
N LYS A 19 -14.30 19.67 -0.67
CA LYS A 19 -15.22 20.78 -1.02
C LYS A 19 -16.58 20.25 -1.48
N LEU A 20 -16.61 19.23 -2.32
CA LEU A 20 -17.83 18.58 -2.78
C LEU A 20 -18.59 17.88 -1.65
N TRP A 21 -17.88 17.34 -0.66
CA TRP A 21 -18.52 16.75 0.53
C TRP A 21 -19.18 17.80 1.41
N GLN A 22 -18.63 18.99 1.47
CA GLN A 22 -19.16 20.08 2.31
C GLN A 22 -20.37 20.77 1.67
N GLY A 23 -20.40 20.94 0.34
CA GLY A 23 -21.48 21.64 -0.33
C GLY A 23 -21.40 21.59 -1.85
N ASP A 24 -22.14 22.51 -2.48
CA ASP A 24 -22.05 22.74 -3.91
C ASP A 24 -20.73 23.39 -4.25
N TYR A 25 -20.05 22.85 -5.25
CA TYR A 25 -18.73 23.32 -5.64
C TYR A 25 -18.57 23.28 -7.17
N SER A 26 -18.02 24.34 -7.72
CA SER A 26 -17.55 24.38 -9.12
C SER A 26 -16.03 24.47 -9.17
N HIS A 27 -15.43 23.87 -10.17
CA HIS A 27 -13.99 23.86 -10.35
C HIS A 27 -13.59 24.36 -11.73
N GLN A 28 -12.60 25.25 -11.77
CA GLN A 28 -11.98 25.77 -12.99
C GLN A 28 -10.47 25.61 -12.88
N GLY A 29 -10.01 24.37 -13.04
CA GLY A 29 -8.60 24.02 -12.97
C GLY A 29 -7.96 23.85 -14.35
N LYS A 30 -6.68 23.51 -14.33
CA LYS A 30 -5.93 23.24 -15.57
C LYS A 30 -6.35 21.92 -16.22
N TYR A 31 -6.61 20.90 -15.40
CA TYR A 31 -6.88 19.53 -15.86
C TYR A 31 -8.35 19.15 -15.75
N PHE A 32 -9.04 19.74 -14.79
CA PHE A 32 -10.45 19.44 -14.52
C PHE A 32 -11.27 20.74 -14.49
N GLN A 33 -12.42 20.71 -15.15
CA GLN A 33 -13.37 21.81 -15.16
C GLN A 33 -14.77 21.22 -15.07
N PHE A 34 -15.54 21.66 -14.09
CA PHE A 34 -16.94 21.24 -13.95
C PHE A 34 -17.80 22.34 -13.32
N PRO A 35 -19.09 22.42 -13.71
CA PRO A 35 -20.03 23.38 -13.15
C PRO A 35 -20.33 23.06 -11.69
N SER A 36 -21.16 23.89 -11.04
CA SER A 36 -21.64 23.62 -9.68
C SER A 36 -22.22 22.22 -9.59
N SER A 37 -21.61 21.41 -8.75
CA SER A 37 -21.91 19.99 -8.57
C SER A 37 -22.00 19.67 -7.09
N THR A 38 -22.79 18.67 -6.73
CA THR A 38 -22.99 18.24 -5.35
C THR A 38 -22.71 16.75 -5.25
N SER A 39 -21.92 16.35 -4.25
CA SER A 39 -21.73 14.93 -3.91
C SER A 39 -22.92 14.42 -3.10
N ILE A 40 -23.61 13.39 -3.57
CA ILE A 40 -24.75 12.74 -2.91
C ILE A 40 -24.53 11.22 -2.97
N PRO A 41 -24.69 10.49 -1.85
CA PRO A 41 -25.02 10.99 -0.50
C PRO A 41 -23.88 11.78 0.15
N LYS A 42 -24.21 12.63 1.10
CA LYS A 42 -23.20 13.31 1.91
C LYS A 42 -22.53 12.34 2.86
N PRO A 43 -21.21 12.50 3.16
CA PRO A 43 -20.55 11.72 4.19
C PRO A 43 -21.21 11.90 5.57
N LEU A 44 -21.20 10.84 6.38
CA LEU A 44 -21.60 10.92 7.79
C LEU A 44 -20.61 11.72 8.63
N GLN A 45 -19.33 11.61 8.31
CA GLN A 45 -18.27 12.37 8.99
C GLN A 45 -18.38 13.85 8.62
N LYS A 46 -18.26 14.72 9.62
CA LYS A 46 -18.41 16.18 9.46
C LYS A 46 -17.54 16.78 8.36
N ASN A 47 -16.31 16.28 8.18
CA ASN A 47 -15.34 16.77 7.20
C ASN A 47 -15.12 15.80 6.03
N GLY A 48 -15.95 14.76 5.93
CA GLY A 48 -15.74 13.67 5.00
C GLY A 48 -14.92 12.51 5.58
N PRO A 49 -14.79 11.39 4.85
CA PRO A 49 -13.93 10.29 5.26
C PRO A 49 -12.45 10.71 5.26
N PRO A 50 -11.61 10.06 6.09
CA PRO A 50 -10.18 10.33 6.07
C PRO A 50 -9.57 9.98 4.72
N ILE A 51 -8.69 10.86 4.23
CA ILE A 51 -7.98 10.65 2.97
C ILE A 51 -6.60 10.07 3.25
N TRP A 52 -6.28 8.97 2.60
CA TRP A 52 -4.98 8.33 2.62
C TRP A 52 -4.32 8.42 1.25
N ILE A 53 -3.09 8.94 1.21
CA ILE A 53 -2.31 9.06 -0.02
C ILE A 53 -1.25 7.96 -0.05
N ALA A 54 -1.28 7.14 -1.09
CA ALA A 54 -0.20 6.21 -1.37
C ALA A 54 1.05 7.00 -1.80
N ALA A 55 2.07 7.03 -0.95
CA ALA A 55 3.26 7.86 -1.13
C ALA A 55 4.54 7.04 -1.04
N ARG A 56 5.46 7.24 -2.00
CA ARG A 56 6.78 6.62 -2.02
C ARG A 56 7.92 7.60 -2.30
N ASP A 57 7.59 8.83 -2.66
CA ASP A 57 8.53 9.91 -2.95
C ASP A 57 8.24 11.13 -2.06
N PRO A 58 9.24 12.02 -1.84
CA PRO A 58 9.08 13.18 -0.97
C PRO A 58 7.92 14.11 -1.35
N ASN A 59 7.66 14.31 -2.66
CA ASN A 59 6.62 15.22 -3.12
C ASN A 59 5.21 14.69 -2.79
N SER A 60 5.01 13.36 -2.84
CA SER A 60 3.75 12.73 -2.47
C SER A 60 3.50 12.79 -0.97
N HIS A 61 4.55 12.63 -0.15
CA HIS A 61 4.46 12.83 1.30
C HIS A 61 4.14 14.29 1.63
N GLU A 62 4.84 15.24 1.00
CA GLU A 62 4.57 16.67 1.21
C GLU A 62 3.14 17.03 0.83
N PHE A 63 2.63 16.53 -0.29
CA PHE A 63 1.25 16.75 -0.70
C PHE A 63 0.24 16.23 0.34
N ALA A 64 0.44 15.05 0.88
CA ALA A 64 -0.43 14.51 1.92
C ALA A 64 -0.34 15.34 3.21
N VAL A 65 0.86 15.57 3.71
CA VAL A 65 1.11 16.24 4.99
C VAL A 65 0.64 17.69 4.97
N THR A 66 0.85 18.43 3.87
CA THR A 66 0.42 19.84 3.76
C THR A 66 -1.11 19.99 3.73
N ASN A 67 -1.82 18.97 3.26
CA ASN A 67 -3.29 18.93 3.27
C ASN A 67 -3.85 18.30 4.57
N ASN A 68 -2.98 17.93 5.52
CA ASN A 68 -3.37 17.26 6.78
C ASN A 68 -4.05 15.88 6.55
N TRP A 69 -3.63 15.18 5.50
CA TRP A 69 -4.08 13.83 5.15
C TRP A 69 -3.07 12.78 5.60
N HIS A 70 -3.51 11.55 5.65
CA HIS A 70 -2.70 10.39 6.04
C HIS A 70 -1.85 9.86 4.89
N VAL A 71 -0.81 9.13 5.24
CA VAL A 71 0.11 8.53 4.27
C VAL A 71 0.10 7.02 4.40
N GLN A 72 -0.10 6.33 3.29
CA GLN A 72 0.11 4.89 3.17
C GLN A 72 1.40 4.65 2.37
N VAL A 73 2.30 3.84 2.92
CA VAL A 73 3.52 3.42 2.24
C VAL A 73 3.53 1.92 2.00
N THR A 74 4.18 1.50 0.93
CA THR A 74 4.48 0.09 0.66
C THR A 74 5.92 -0.05 0.18
N PRO A 75 6.72 -0.96 0.75
CA PRO A 75 8.06 -1.23 0.27
C PRO A 75 8.06 -1.96 -1.08
N LEU A 76 6.89 -2.41 -1.56
CA LEU A 76 6.75 -3.36 -2.68
C LEU A 76 7.54 -4.64 -2.37
N TRP A 77 8.40 -5.08 -3.28
CA TRP A 77 9.25 -6.27 -3.10
C TRP A 77 10.54 -6.02 -2.29
N LYS A 78 10.72 -4.80 -1.80
CA LYS A 78 11.89 -4.42 -0.99
C LYS A 78 11.64 -4.64 0.49
N GLY A 79 12.72 -4.78 1.24
CA GLY A 79 12.67 -5.10 2.66
C GLY A 79 12.74 -3.90 3.59
N LEU A 80 13.27 -4.16 4.79
CA LEU A 80 13.28 -3.23 5.92
C LEU A 80 13.96 -1.89 5.63
N ASP A 81 15.02 -1.87 4.83
CA ASP A 81 15.71 -0.62 4.47
C ASP A 81 14.79 0.36 3.73
N GLU A 82 13.97 -0.17 2.80
CA GLU A 82 12.98 0.66 2.10
C GLU A 82 11.86 1.10 3.04
N ILE A 83 11.38 0.24 3.94
CA ILE A 83 10.38 0.60 4.96
C ILE A 83 10.90 1.75 5.82
N THR A 84 12.14 1.64 6.32
CA THR A 84 12.81 2.67 7.11
C THR A 84 12.96 3.98 6.32
N ARG A 85 13.39 3.90 5.07
CA ARG A 85 13.51 5.07 4.19
C ARG A 85 12.18 5.80 4.01
N LEU A 86 11.09 5.06 3.78
CA LEU A 86 9.76 5.62 3.58
C LEU A 86 9.24 6.29 4.86
N LYS A 87 9.48 5.68 6.02
CA LYS A 87 9.12 6.27 7.32
C LYS A 87 9.90 7.56 7.58
N ASN A 88 11.20 7.56 7.32
CA ASN A 88 12.03 8.76 7.48
C ASN A 88 11.54 9.92 6.60
N ILE A 89 11.13 9.67 5.35
CA ILE A 89 10.54 10.70 4.48
C ILE A 89 9.29 11.29 5.14
N PHE A 90 8.40 10.44 5.67
CA PHE A 90 7.20 10.91 6.36
C PHE A 90 7.55 11.78 7.56
N ASP A 91 8.43 11.31 8.44
CA ASP A 91 8.81 12.01 9.67
C ASP A 91 9.50 13.36 9.38
N ASP A 92 10.40 13.38 8.41
CA ASP A 92 11.09 14.60 8.01
C ASP A 92 10.13 15.61 7.36
N THR A 93 9.14 15.11 6.61
CA THR A 93 8.08 15.96 6.06
C THR A 93 7.22 16.52 7.18
N CYS A 94 6.86 15.71 8.16
CA CYS A 94 6.10 16.15 9.33
C CYS A 94 6.82 17.24 10.13
N LYS A 95 8.14 17.13 10.30
CA LYS A 95 8.97 18.17 10.96
C LYS A 95 8.95 19.50 10.19
N LYS A 96 8.91 19.47 8.86
CA LYS A 96 8.80 20.68 8.02
C LYS A 96 7.46 21.39 8.17
N PHE A 97 6.39 20.66 8.45
CA PHE A 97 5.01 21.18 8.56
C PHE A 97 4.39 20.89 9.93
N PRO A 98 4.94 21.43 11.02
CA PRO A 98 4.55 21.07 12.39
C PRO A 98 3.13 21.50 12.80
N LYS A 99 2.52 22.42 12.05
CA LYS A 99 1.15 22.89 12.32
C LYS A 99 0.07 21.86 11.97
N ASN A 100 0.39 20.92 11.09
CA ASN A 100 -0.54 19.88 10.65
C ASN A 100 -0.29 18.64 11.55
N THR A 101 -1.22 18.32 12.43
CA THR A 101 -1.02 17.29 13.48
C THR A 101 -1.88 16.05 13.32
N ASN A 102 -2.96 16.13 12.52
CA ASN A 102 -3.89 15.02 12.33
C ASN A 102 -3.49 14.15 11.12
N ARG A 103 -2.32 13.53 11.18
CA ARG A 103 -1.79 12.71 10.11
C ARG A 103 -1.17 11.43 10.66
N LEU A 104 -1.51 10.32 10.04
CA LEU A 104 -1.04 9.00 10.39
C LEU A 104 -0.23 8.42 9.25
N SER A 105 0.66 7.51 9.58
CA SER A 105 1.44 6.70 8.64
C SER A 105 1.02 5.24 8.73
N MET A 106 0.66 4.65 7.59
CA MET A 106 0.32 3.24 7.48
C MET A 106 1.38 2.53 6.64
N MET A 107 1.83 1.38 7.09
CA MET A 107 2.68 0.48 6.31
C MET A 107 1.85 -0.69 5.78
N LEU A 108 1.94 -0.94 4.47
CA LEU A 108 1.29 -2.05 3.78
C LEU A 108 2.33 -2.97 3.16
N ASN A 109 2.30 -4.25 3.49
CA ASN A 109 3.04 -5.27 2.74
C ASN A 109 2.31 -6.62 2.74
N HIS A 110 2.84 -7.57 1.94
CA HIS A 110 2.37 -8.95 2.00
C HIS A 110 2.73 -9.59 3.34
N CYS A 111 1.76 -10.35 3.88
CA CYS A 111 1.93 -11.07 5.13
C CYS A 111 1.41 -12.50 4.98
N TYR A 112 2.14 -13.46 5.55
CA TYR A 112 1.71 -14.86 5.62
C TYR A 112 2.37 -15.60 6.79
N ILE A 113 1.59 -16.42 7.50
CA ILE A 113 2.04 -17.23 8.62
C ILE A 113 1.96 -18.71 8.24
N GLY A 114 3.11 -19.38 8.19
CA GLY A 114 3.20 -20.82 8.00
C GLY A 114 3.56 -21.53 9.30
N ASN A 115 3.05 -22.77 9.50
CA ASN A 115 3.35 -23.60 10.67
C ASN A 115 4.69 -24.37 10.53
N ASN A 116 5.19 -24.47 9.32
CA ASN A 116 6.42 -25.18 8.98
C ASN A 116 7.03 -24.56 7.71
N GLU A 117 8.26 -24.96 7.39
CA GLU A 117 9.01 -24.40 6.27
C GLU A 117 8.31 -24.61 4.92
N THR A 118 7.60 -25.73 4.73
CA THR A 118 6.85 -26.00 3.50
C THR A 118 5.71 -25.00 3.29
N GLU A 119 4.96 -24.68 4.34
CA GLU A 119 3.89 -23.67 4.29
C GLU A 119 4.46 -22.27 4.07
N ILE A 120 5.56 -21.93 4.73
CA ILE A 120 6.24 -20.66 4.57
C ILE A 120 6.72 -20.48 3.12
N GLU A 121 7.35 -21.49 2.54
CA GLU A 121 7.79 -21.49 1.14
C GLU A 121 6.60 -21.38 0.17
N LYS A 122 5.46 -22.01 0.47
CA LYS A 122 4.22 -21.83 -0.27
C LYS A 122 3.76 -20.38 -0.27
N GLY A 123 3.79 -19.71 0.87
CA GLY A 123 3.45 -18.28 1.00
C GLY A 123 4.41 -17.40 0.19
N ALA A 124 5.71 -17.64 0.32
CA ALA A 124 6.74 -16.91 -0.42
C ALA A 124 6.62 -17.09 -1.93
N THR A 125 6.34 -18.32 -2.39
CA THR A 125 6.10 -18.63 -3.80
C THR A 125 4.85 -17.93 -4.34
N ALA A 126 3.78 -17.86 -3.56
CA ALA A 126 2.56 -17.15 -3.95
C ALA A 126 2.81 -15.65 -4.14
N VAL A 127 3.56 -15.03 -3.23
CA VAL A 127 3.93 -13.61 -3.34
C VAL A 127 4.94 -13.37 -4.47
N SER A 128 5.86 -14.30 -4.71
CA SER A 128 6.74 -14.29 -5.88
C SER A 128 5.95 -14.22 -7.19
N LYS A 129 4.97 -15.10 -7.35
CA LYS A 129 4.07 -15.10 -8.52
C LYS A 129 3.31 -13.77 -8.65
N PHE A 130 2.83 -13.23 -7.54
CA PHE A 130 2.17 -11.93 -7.55
C PHE A 130 3.10 -10.84 -8.11
N TYR A 131 4.32 -10.68 -7.58
CA TYR A 131 5.23 -9.62 -8.04
C TYR A 131 5.75 -9.82 -9.45
N ASN A 132 5.92 -11.04 -9.91
CA ASN A 132 6.25 -11.32 -11.31
C ASN A 132 5.14 -10.82 -12.24
N ASN A 133 3.89 -11.17 -11.96
CA ASN A 133 2.74 -10.70 -12.74
C ASN A 133 2.52 -9.19 -12.62
N PHE A 134 2.64 -8.64 -11.41
CA PHE A 134 2.55 -7.20 -11.18
C PHE A 134 3.62 -6.43 -11.94
N GLY A 135 4.87 -6.92 -11.93
CA GLY A 135 5.97 -6.30 -12.67
C GLY A 135 5.75 -6.33 -14.18
N ALA A 136 5.23 -7.43 -14.71
CA ALA A 136 4.89 -7.55 -16.14
C ALA A 136 3.77 -6.57 -16.52
N TRP A 137 2.73 -6.45 -15.71
CA TRP A 137 1.65 -5.51 -15.92
C TRP A 137 2.13 -4.06 -15.82
N PHE A 138 2.91 -3.74 -14.80
CA PHE A 138 3.36 -2.37 -14.53
C PHE A 138 4.27 -1.83 -15.63
N LYS A 139 5.12 -2.67 -16.20
CA LYS A 139 5.97 -2.31 -17.35
C LYS A 139 5.18 -2.11 -18.65
N ASN A 140 3.94 -2.57 -18.70
CA ASN A 140 3.06 -2.52 -19.87
C ASN A 140 3.74 -3.01 -21.16
N SER A 141 4.58 -4.04 -21.05
CA SER A 141 5.41 -4.57 -22.14
C SER A 141 4.82 -5.79 -22.82
N ARG A 142 3.72 -6.32 -22.28
CA ARG A 142 3.07 -7.55 -22.80
C ARG A 142 1.79 -7.24 -23.55
N LYS A 143 1.49 -8.08 -24.53
CA LYS A 143 0.24 -7.99 -25.30
C LYS A 143 -0.97 -8.23 -24.40
N VAL A 144 -1.99 -7.42 -24.57
CA VAL A 144 -3.29 -7.63 -23.92
C VAL A 144 -4.25 -8.29 -24.90
N VAL A 145 -4.86 -9.40 -24.51
CA VAL A 145 -5.87 -10.12 -25.27
C VAL A 145 -7.10 -10.29 -24.41
N GLN A 146 -8.23 -9.74 -24.82
CA GLN A 146 -9.53 -9.81 -24.11
C GLN A 146 -9.42 -9.41 -22.62
N GLY A 147 -8.66 -8.37 -22.33
CA GLY A 147 -8.49 -7.86 -20.96
C GLY A 147 -7.47 -8.63 -20.10
N THR A 148 -6.84 -9.67 -20.65
CA THR A 148 -5.83 -10.47 -19.95
C THR A 148 -4.45 -10.23 -20.58
N LEU A 149 -3.42 -10.08 -19.78
CA LEU A 149 -2.04 -10.06 -20.24
C LEU A 149 -1.59 -11.47 -20.66
N ASP A 150 -0.73 -11.55 -21.67
CA ASP A 150 -0.01 -12.78 -21.96
C ASP A 150 0.66 -13.29 -20.69
N PRO A 151 0.46 -14.56 -20.29
CA PRO A 151 1.07 -15.11 -19.10
C PRO A 151 2.60 -15.13 -19.22
N LEU A 152 3.27 -14.97 -18.09
CA LEU A 152 4.70 -15.20 -18.00
C LEU A 152 5.00 -16.70 -18.18
N THR A 153 6.05 -17.01 -18.92
CA THR A 153 6.58 -18.37 -18.98
C THR A 153 7.27 -18.73 -17.66
N GLN A 154 7.40 -20.03 -17.39
CA GLN A 154 8.13 -20.45 -16.18
C GLN A 154 9.58 -19.98 -16.21
N GLU A 155 10.23 -20.01 -17.38
CA GLU A 155 11.59 -19.50 -17.56
C GLU A 155 11.72 -18.01 -17.24
N GLU A 156 10.75 -17.17 -17.64
CA GLU A 156 10.73 -15.74 -17.29
C GLU A 156 10.61 -15.53 -15.78
N ILE A 157 9.84 -16.36 -15.09
CA ILE A 157 9.68 -16.32 -13.63
C ILE A 157 10.97 -16.76 -12.94
N ASP A 158 11.55 -17.89 -13.35
CA ASP A 158 12.73 -18.48 -12.74
C ASP A 158 13.98 -17.59 -12.91
N ASN A 159 14.09 -16.88 -14.02
CA ASN A 159 15.18 -15.94 -14.29
C ASN A 159 15.03 -14.58 -13.55
N ASN A 160 13.92 -14.35 -12.88
CA ASN A 160 13.70 -13.09 -12.16
C ASN A 160 14.07 -13.20 -10.68
N GLU A 161 15.36 -13.21 -10.39
CA GLU A 161 15.88 -13.35 -9.02
C GLU A 161 15.29 -12.31 -8.04
N MET A 162 15.00 -11.08 -8.52
CA MET A 162 14.46 -10.00 -7.70
C MET A 162 13.13 -10.38 -7.03
N TYR A 163 12.33 -11.22 -7.68
CA TYR A 163 11.04 -11.68 -7.18
C TYR A 163 11.06 -13.16 -6.80
N SER A 164 12.23 -13.77 -6.63
CA SER A 164 12.32 -15.18 -6.21
C SER A 164 11.61 -15.41 -4.87
N PRO A 165 11.11 -16.60 -4.59
CA PRO A 165 10.51 -16.93 -3.29
C PRO A 165 11.44 -16.61 -2.13
N LYS A 166 12.73 -16.85 -2.27
CA LYS A 166 13.77 -16.52 -1.29
C LYS A 166 13.81 -15.02 -0.98
N GLU A 167 13.79 -14.16 -2.00
CA GLU A 167 13.78 -12.71 -1.79
C GLU A 167 12.43 -12.25 -1.21
N MET A 168 11.31 -12.86 -1.58
CA MET A 168 10.00 -12.55 -1.00
C MET A 168 9.94 -12.93 0.48
N ARG A 169 10.44 -14.12 0.85
CA ARG A 169 10.57 -14.53 2.26
C ARG A 169 11.39 -13.53 3.08
N LYS A 170 12.52 -13.07 2.53
CA LYS A 170 13.41 -12.13 3.19
C LYS A 170 12.80 -10.73 3.37
N ASN A 171 12.07 -10.25 2.35
CA ASN A 171 11.68 -8.86 2.22
C ASN A 171 10.22 -8.57 2.60
N GLN A 172 9.38 -9.59 2.69
CA GLN A 172 7.97 -9.48 3.08
C GLN A 172 7.75 -10.07 4.49
N ASN A 173 6.60 -9.82 5.05
CA ASN A 173 6.27 -10.37 6.38
C ASN A 173 5.76 -11.82 6.28
N ILE A 174 6.64 -12.71 5.85
CA ILE A 174 6.33 -14.12 5.62
C ILE A 174 7.21 -14.98 6.54
N GLY A 175 6.61 -15.79 7.39
CA GLY A 175 7.38 -16.63 8.32
C GLY A 175 6.52 -17.42 9.29
N THR A 176 7.15 -17.86 10.36
CA THR A 176 6.45 -18.41 11.53
C THR A 176 5.64 -17.33 12.23
N LEU A 177 4.72 -17.73 13.10
CA LEU A 177 3.95 -16.77 13.90
C LEU A 177 4.85 -15.79 14.66
N GLN A 178 5.94 -16.28 15.28
CA GLN A 178 6.84 -15.42 16.04
C GLN A 178 7.60 -14.43 15.14
N GLU A 179 8.10 -14.86 13.98
CA GLU A 179 8.76 -13.97 13.02
C GLU A 179 7.83 -12.86 12.53
N VAL A 180 6.55 -13.18 12.28
CA VAL A 180 5.56 -12.19 11.87
C VAL A 180 5.28 -11.18 12.98
N ILE A 181 5.14 -11.65 14.23
CA ILE A 181 4.97 -10.76 15.40
C ILE A 181 6.19 -9.84 15.55
N ASP A 182 7.40 -10.39 15.48
CA ASP A 182 8.64 -9.62 15.62
C ASP A 182 8.77 -8.54 14.51
N ASN A 183 8.34 -8.87 13.29
CA ASN A 183 8.34 -7.91 12.20
C ASN A 183 7.30 -6.79 12.42
N VAL A 184 6.07 -7.11 12.85
CA VAL A 184 5.06 -6.09 13.17
C VAL A 184 5.56 -5.20 14.31
N LYS A 185 6.21 -5.78 15.32
CA LYS A 185 6.83 -5.00 16.40
C LYS A 185 7.91 -4.04 15.88
N ARG A 186 8.74 -4.45 14.93
CA ARG A 186 9.72 -3.55 14.29
C ARG A 186 9.04 -2.40 13.57
N TYR A 187 7.89 -2.61 12.92
CA TYR A 187 7.15 -1.53 12.25
C TYR A 187 6.55 -0.55 13.27
N GLU A 188 6.04 -1.06 14.39
CA GLU A 188 5.60 -0.24 15.53
C GLU A 188 6.77 0.57 16.11
N ASP A 189 7.93 -0.06 16.34
CA ASP A 189 9.13 0.60 16.87
C ASP A 189 9.71 1.67 15.91
N LEU A 190 9.50 1.52 14.61
CA LEU A 190 9.78 2.56 13.61
C LEU A 190 8.79 3.74 13.72
N GLY A 191 7.68 3.59 14.44
CA GLY A 191 6.68 4.62 14.66
C GLY A 191 5.60 4.68 13.58
N PHE A 192 5.29 3.58 12.89
CA PHE A 192 4.07 3.52 12.09
C PHE A 192 2.85 3.45 12.98
N ASP A 193 1.82 4.22 12.62
CA ASP A 193 0.56 4.28 13.37
C ASP A 193 -0.35 3.09 13.05
N GLU A 194 -0.28 2.59 11.83
CA GLU A 194 -1.09 1.46 11.35
C GLU A 194 -0.27 0.47 10.53
N TYR A 195 -0.59 -0.81 10.68
CA TYR A 195 -0.09 -1.89 9.84
C TYR A 195 -1.23 -2.53 9.06
N SER A 196 -1.13 -2.51 7.75
CA SER A 196 -2.09 -3.13 6.83
C SER A 196 -1.47 -4.34 6.14
N ILE A 197 -2.20 -5.45 6.13
CA ILE A 197 -1.75 -6.69 5.49
C ILE A 197 -2.30 -6.81 4.08
N TRP A 198 -1.45 -7.13 3.12
CA TRP A 198 -1.85 -7.43 1.75
C TRP A 198 -1.99 -8.94 1.58
N ILE A 199 -3.22 -9.39 1.45
CA ILE A 199 -3.56 -10.83 1.35
C ILE A 199 -3.83 -11.29 -0.09
N ASP A 200 -3.85 -10.36 -1.03
CA ASP A 200 -4.11 -10.69 -2.43
C ASP A 200 -2.84 -11.25 -3.09
N SER A 201 -2.69 -12.54 -2.93
CA SER A 201 -1.60 -13.36 -3.48
C SER A 201 -2.19 -14.57 -4.22
N HIS A 202 -1.34 -15.38 -4.82
CA HIS A 202 -1.76 -16.62 -5.52
C HIS A 202 -2.10 -17.80 -4.57
N LEU A 203 -2.42 -17.52 -3.31
CA LEU A 203 -2.90 -18.51 -2.35
C LEU A 203 -4.37 -18.85 -2.60
N SER A 204 -4.78 -20.06 -2.20
CA SER A 204 -6.19 -20.46 -2.21
C SER A 204 -7.02 -19.61 -1.22
N ILE A 205 -8.32 -19.60 -1.39
CA ILE A 205 -9.23 -18.90 -0.46
C ILE A 205 -9.11 -19.48 0.95
N ASP A 206 -8.97 -20.80 1.07
CA ASP A 206 -8.86 -21.46 2.37
C ASP A 206 -7.54 -21.11 3.06
N ASP A 207 -6.40 -21.11 2.35
CA ASP A 207 -5.14 -20.63 2.90
C ASP A 207 -5.21 -19.18 3.39
N LYS A 208 -5.93 -18.32 2.65
CA LYS A 208 -6.12 -16.91 3.03
C LYS A 208 -6.97 -16.79 4.30
N LYS A 209 -8.02 -17.60 4.45
CA LYS A 209 -8.86 -17.61 5.65
C LYS A 209 -8.09 -18.13 6.85
N ASP A 210 -7.38 -19.26 6.72
CA ASP A 210 -6.57 -19.82 7.80
C ASP A 210 -5.48 -18.84 8.26
N PHE A 211 -4.85 -18.13 7.33
CA PHE A 211 -3.90 -17.07 7.65
C PHE A 211 -4.57 -15.92 8.39
N LEU A 212 -5.73 -15.43 7.92
CA LEU A 212 -6.46 -14.34 8.56
C LEU A 212 -6.90 -14.70 9.98
N ASP A 213 -7.41 -15.91 10.18
CA ASP A 213 -7.82 -16.40 11.50
C ASP A 213 -6.64 -16.40 12.47
N LYS A 214 -5.46 -16.90 12.05
CA LYS A 214 -4.23 -16.83 12.85
C LYS A 214 -3.79 -15.40 13.13
N PHE A 215 -3.83 -14.52 12.12
CA PHE A 215 -3.43 -13.13 12.30
C PHE A 215 -4.33 -12.39 13.30
N ILE A 216 -5.65 -12.57 13.18
CA ILE A 216 -6.65 -11.95 14.06
C ILE A 216 -6.54 -12.49 15.49
N THR A 217 -6.34 -13.80 15.65
CA THR A 217 -6.33 -14.45 16.97
C THR A 217 -5.01 -14.31 17.72
N ASP A 218 -3.88 -14.38 16.99
CA ASP A 218 -2.57 -14.56 17.61
C ASP A 218 -1.63 -13.35 17.45
N VAL A 219 -1.84 -12.50 16.41
CA VAL A 219 -1.01 -11.33 16.15
C VAL A 219 -1.70 -10.05 16.64
N MET A 220 -2.90 -9.74 16.15
CA MET A 220 -3.58 -8.48 16.45
C MET A 220 -3.69 -8.17 17.96
N PRO A 221 -4.03 -9.15 18.85
CA PRO A 221 -4.17 -8.85 20.28
C PRO A 221 -2.88 -8.40 20.97
N LYS A 222 -1.73 -8.58 20.34
CA LYS A 222 -0.43 -8.14 20.88
C LYS A 222 -0.13 -6.67 20.63
N PHE A 223 -0.89 -6.02 19.73
CA PHE A 223 -0.71 -4.63 19.29
C PHE A 223 -1.97 -3.77 19.52
N SER A 224 -3.06 -4.37 19.98
CA SER A 224 -4.28 -3.64 20.34
C SER A 224 -4.09 -3.08 21.75
N SER A 225 -3.93 -1.76 21.87
CA SER A 225 -3.99 -1.02 23.14
C SER A 225 -5.36 -0.40 23.33
#